data_41349d4ae7e7f95deac05a16181fccec
#
_entry.id   41349d4ae7e7f95deac05a16181fccec
#
_cell.length_a   1.000
_cell.length_b   1.000
_cell.length_c   1.000
_cell.angle_alpha   90.00
_cell.angle_beta   90.00
_cell.angle_gamma   90.00
#
_symmetry.space_group_name_H-M   'P 1'
#
loop_
_entity.id
_entity.type
_entity.pdbx_description
1 polymer ?
#
loop_
_entity_poly.entity_id
_entity_poly.type
_entity_poly.pdbx_seq_one_letter_code
_entity_poly.pdbx_strand_id
1 'polypeptide(L)'
;SIIQAVALSIAQVRGGEVKIAMGIHAGDHAIYPDCRQEFRDADYEAFKQGNWDADKVTYYTPFLEDDKYGILVDGEQACFKLDLDFDEVYKRTNTSYKPDADGKSDYKSASSVERIEAFLKLDRKDPVEYIDGWETAKQHVTELLAKHA
;
A
#
# COMPACT_ATOMS: atom_id res chain seq x y z
N SER A 1 -7.34 -18.38 2.81
CA SER A 1 -8.15 -17.15 2.66
C SER A 1 -9.06 -17.20 1.44
N ILE A 2 -10.03 -16.29 1.35
CA ILE A 2 -10.95 -16.21 0.17
C ILE A 2 -10.14 -15.91 -1.10
N ILE A 3 -9.16 -15.04 -1.04
CA ILE A 3 -8.31 -14.70 -2.21
C ILE A 3 -7.55 -15.93 -2.71
N GLN A 4 -7.00 -16.75 -1.81
CA GLN A 4 -6.33 -18.00 -2.17
C GLN A 4 -7.28 -18.97 -2.87
N ALA A 5 -8.49 -19.14 -2.37
CA ALA A 5 -9.50 -20.01 -2.97
C ALA A 5 -9.91 -19.55 -4.38
N VAL A 6 -10.12 -18.23 -4.55
CA VAL A 6 -10.42 -17.64 -5.86
C VAL A 6 -9.25 -17.80 -6.82
N ALA A 7 -8.02 -17.51 -6.39
CA ALA A 7 -6.82 -17.67 -7.21
C ALA A 7 -6.63 -19.13 -7.66
N LEU A 8 -6.82 -20.09 -6.75
CA LEU A 8 -6.74 -21.52 -7.06
C LEU A 8 -7.81 -21.93 -8.08
N SER A 9 -9.05 -21.49 -7.89
CA SER A 9 -10.14 -21.75 -8.83
C SER A 9 -9.83 -21.21 -10.24
N ILE A 10 -9.27 -19.99 -10.32
CA ILE A 10 -8.85 -19.42 -11.61
C ILE A 10 -7.74 -20.26 -12.26
N ALA A 11 -6.73 -20.65 -11.47
CA ALA A 11 -5.62 -21.47 -11.96
C ALA A 11 -6.10 -22.84 -12.49
N GLN A 12 -7.02 -23.47 -11.79
CA GLN A 12 -7.58 -24.76 -12.19
C GLN A 12 -8.45 -24.66 -13.45
N VAL A 13 -9.28 -23.62 -13.55
CA VAL A 13 -10.20 -23.43 -14.69
C VAL A 13 -9.47 -23.00 -15.96
N ARG A 14 -8.53 -22.04 -15.83
CA ARG A 14 -7.83 -21.47 -16.99
C ARG A 14 -6.60 -22.29 -17.39
N GLY A 15 -6.07 -23.07 -16.48
CA GLY A 15 -4.75 -23.69 -16.60
C GLY A 15 -3.62 -22.65 -16.47
N GLY A 16 -2.57 -23.00 -15.73
CA GLY A 16 -1.41 -22.12 -15.53
C GLY A 16 -1.32 -21.54 -14.12
N GLU A 17 -0.43 -20.59 -13.95
CA GLU A 17 -0.14 -19.97 -12.65
C GLU A 17 -0.99 -18.71 -12.42
N VAL A 18 -1.35 -18.45 -11.18
CA VAL A 18 -2.00 -17.21 -10.72
C VAL A 18 -1.15 -16.56 -9.63
N LYS A 19 -0.88 -15.29 -9.79
CA LYS A 19 -0.10 -14.51 -8.83
C LYS A 19 -1.02 -13.56 -8.05
N ILE A 20 -1.01 -13.69 -6.72
CA ILE A 20 -1.72 -12.77 -5.82
C ILE A 20 -0.78 -11.60 -5.53
N ALA A 21 -1.10 -10.42 -6.03
CA ALA A 21 -0.37 -9.21 -5.74
C ALA A 21 -0.93 -8.52 -4.49
N MET A 22 -0.04 -8.09 -3.59
CA MET A 22 -0.41 -7.39 -2.36
C MET A 22 0.49 -6.19 -2.12
N GLY A 23 -0.12 -5.04 -1.78
CA GLY A 23 0.57 -3.79 -1.51
C GLY A 23 1.03 -3.61 -0.05
N ILE A 24 1.39 -4.69 0.62
CA ILE A 24 1.91 -4.65 1.99
C ILE A 24 3.28 -3.97 1.97
N HIS A 25 3.55 -3.12 2.95
CA HIS A 25 4.82 -2.42 3.09
C HIS A 25 5.37 -2.52 4.53
N ALA A 26 6.66 -2.19 4.70
CA ALA A 26 7.37 -2.35 5.98
C ALA A 26 6.75 -1.54 7.14
N GLY A 27 6.15 -0.39 6.88
CA GLY A 27 5.45 0.41 7.90
C GLY A 27 4.29 -0.32 8.59
N ASP A 28 3.69 -1.31 7.93
CA ASP A 28 2.60 -2.09 8.48
C ASP A 28 3.06 -3.19 9.46
N HIS A 29 4.34 -3.61 9.40
CA HIS A 29 4.85 -4.76 10.15
C HIS A 29 4.77 -4.60 11.68
N ALA A 30 4.92 -3.38 12.18
CA ALA A 30 4.84 -3.08 13.60
C ALA A 30 3.39 -3.09 14.13
N ILE A 31 2.43 -2.83 13.25
CA ILE A 31 1.01 -2.62 13.61
C ILE A 31 0.21 -3.89 13.33
N TYR A 32 0.46 -4.55 12.20
CA TYR A 32 -0.31 -5.69 11.71
C TYR A 32 0.58 -6.94 11.60
N PRO A 33 0.46 -7.92 12.52
CA PRO A 33 1.25 -9.16 12.47
C PRO A 33 1.09 -9.93 11.16
N ASP A 34 -0.09 -9.86 10.54
CA ASP A 34 -0.42 -10.53 9.27
C ASP A 34 0.20 -9.85 8.03
N CYS A 35 0.85 -8.69 8.20
CA CYS A 35 1.66 -8.05 7.16
C CYS A 35 3.11 -8.52 7.12
N ARG A 36 3.55 -9.36 8.08
CA ARG A 36 4.93 -9.83 8.18
C ARG A 36 5.19 -11.04 7.28
N GLN A 37 6.45 -11.19 6.85
CA GLN A 37 6.86 -12.32 6.00
C GLN A 37 6.59 -13.67 6.67
N GLU A 38 6.86 -13.81 7.97
CA GLU A 38 6.67 -15.06 8.70
C GLU A 38 5.21 -15.53 8.68
N PHE A 39 4.27 -14.60 8.84
CA PHE A 39 2.84 -14.93 8.74
C PHE A 39 2.49 -15.39 7.32
N ARG A 40 2.99 -14.69 6.31
CA ARG A 40 2.74 -14.99 4.91
C ARG A 40 3.25 -16.38 4.54
N ASP A 41 4.45 -16.72 4.99
CA ASP A 41 5.05 -18.02 4.75
C ASP A 41 4.26 -19.14 5.41
N ALA A 42 3.83 -18.94 6.66
CA ALA A 42 3.00 -19.89 7.39
C ALA A 42 1.60 -20.07 6.75
N ASP A 43 0.94 -18.97 6.36
CA ASP A 43 -0.36 -19.00 5.67
C ASP A 43 -0.26 -19.70 4.32
N TYR A 44 0.81 -19.42 3.55
CA TYR A 44 1.03 -20.07 2.27
C TYR A 44 1.35 -21.58 2.43
N GLU A 45 2.15 -21.96 3.41
CA GLU A 45 2.44 -23.35 3.70
C GLU A 45 1.18 -24.13 4.09
N ALA A 46 0.35 -23.56 4.97
CA ALA A 46 -0.93 -24.15 5.32
C ALA A 46 -1.86 -24.30 4.10
N PHE A 47 -1.88 -23.29 3.23
CA PHE A 47 -2.66 -23.36 1.98
C PHE A 47 -2.17 -24.46 1.05
N LYS A 48 -0.85 -24.63 0.88
CA LYS A 48 -0.26 -25.70 0.05
C LYS A 48 -0.60 -27.09 0.58
N GLN A 49 -0.50 -27.28 1.89
CA GLN A 49 -0.80 -28.58 2.50
C GLN A 49 -2.28 -28.94 2.45
N GLY A 50 -3.15 -27.95 2.41
CA GLY A 50 -4.60 -28.14 2.43
C GLY A 50 -5.28 -28.23 1.06
N ASN A 51 -4.55 -28.00 -0.05
CA ASN A 51 -5.17 -27.90 -1.37
C ASN A 51 -4.33 -28.56 -2.47
N TRP A 52 -5.00 -29.30 -3.38
CA TRP A 52 -4.39 -29.77 -4.60
C TRP A 52 -4.07 -28.60 -5.54
N ASP A 53 -3.00 -28.69 -6.33
CA ASP A 53 -2.57 -27.66 -7.29
C ASP A 53 -2.25 -26.29 -6.68
N ALA A 54 -2.06 -26.21 -5.36
CA ALA A 54 -1.79 -24.94 -4.67
C ALA A 54 -0.45 -24.28 -5.09
N ASP A 55 0.48 -25.06 -5.62
CA ASP A 55 1.72 -24.60 -6.23
C ASP A 55 1.52 -23.69 -7.45
N LYS A 56 0.35 -23.76 -8.08
CA LYS A 56 -0.05 -22.84 -9.16
C LYS A 56 -0.41 -21.44 -8.67
N VAL A 57 -0.54 -21.23 -7.36
CA VAL A 57 -0.82 -19.93 -6.76
C VAL A 57 0.44 -19.42 -6.06
N THR A 58 0.90 -18.24 -6.44
CA THR A 58 2.08 -17.60 -5.86
C THR A 58 1.73 -16.20 -5.37
N TYR A 59 2.63 -15.61 -4.57
CA TYR A 59 2.48 -14.25 -4.07
C TYR A 59 3.48 -13.29 -4.71
N TYR A 60 3.06 -12.05 -4.83
CA TYR A 60 3.88 -10.93 -5.27
C TYR A 60 3.69 -9.76 -4.32
N THR A 61 4.71 -9.45 -3.54
CA THR A 61 4.71 -8.40 -2.49
C THR A 61 5.90 -7.47 -2.70
N PRO A 62 5.85 -6.61 -3.74
CA PRO A 62 7.02 -5.83 -4.18
C PRO A 62 7.51 -4.85 -3.13
N PHE A 63 6.66 -4.42 -2.19
CA PHE A 63 6.98 -3.39 -1.20
C PHE A 63 7.13 -3.93 0.23
N LEU A 64 7.24 -5.25 0.40
CA LEU A 64 7.27 -5.87 1.72
C LEU A 64 8.38 -5.30 2.63
N GLU A 65 9.55 -5.01 2.07
CA GLU A 65 10.70 -4.43 2.76
C GLU A 65 10.88 -2.94 2.48
N ASP A 66 9.92 -2.30 1.82
CA ASP A 66 9.93 -0.90 1.44
C ASP A 66 8.88 -0.09 2.22
N ASP A 67 8.89 1.22 2.08
CA ASP A 67 7.94 2.13 2.71
C ASP A 67 7.03 2.83 1.68
N LYS A 68 6.15 3.70 2.15
CA LYS A 68 5.29 4.49 1.26
C LYS A 68 6.06 5.41 0.31
N TYR A 69 7.27 5.82 0.68
CA TYR A 69 8.14 6.59 -0.21
C TYR A 69 8.58 5.75 -1.41
N GLY A 70 9.05 4.51 -1.19
CA GLY A 70 9.38 3.59 -2.27
C GLY A 70 8.19 3.30 -3.20
N ILE A 71 6.98 3.14 -2.65
CA ILE A 71 5.75 3.02 -3.44
C ILE A 71 5.52 4.24 -4.35
N LEU A 72 5.74 5.46 -3.83
CA LEU A 72 5.59 6.68 -4.62
C LEU A 72 6.66 6.80 -5.72
N VAL A 73 7.91 6.44 -5.43
CA VAL A 73 9.01 6.44 -6.42
C VAL A 73 8.70 5.48 -7.56
N ASP A 74 8.28 4.26 -7.26
CA ASP A 74 7.88 3.28 -8.28
C ASP A 74 6.65 3.75 -9.06
N GLY A 75 5.70 4.37 -8.37
CA GLY A 75 4.51 4.95 -8.98
C GLY A 75 4.84 6.08 -9.95
N GLU A 76 5.80 6.96 -9.62
CA GLU A 76 6.28 8.01 -10.50
C GLU A 76 6.91 7.43 -11.77
N GLN A 77 7.77 6.41 -11.60
CA GLN A 77 8.38 5.71 -12.74
C GLN A 77 7.34 5.00 -13.61
N ALA A 78 6.34 4.36 -13.00
CA ALA A 78 5.26 3.70 -13.72
C ALA A 78 4.40 4.71 -14.51
N CYS A 79 4.04 5.84 -13.90
CA CYS A 79 3.33 6.92 -14.58
C CYS A 79 4.12 7.45 -15.78
N PHE A 80 5.42 7.69 -15.61
CA PHE A 80 6.29 8.11 -16.71
C PHE A 80 6.31 7.10 -17.86
N LYS A 81 6.49 5.80 -17.57
CA LYS A 81 6.53 4.74 -18.58
C LYS A 81 5.21 4.55 -19.33
N LEU A 82 4.09 4.84 -18.68
CA LEU A 82 2.74 4.65 -19.20
C LEU A 82 2.13 5.94 -19.78
N ASP A 83 2.90 7.04 -19.81
CA ASP A 83 2.43 8.37 -20.22
C ASP A 83 1.18 8.82 -19.45
N LEU A 84 1.21 8.61 -18.12
CA LEU A 84 0.15 9.01 -17.20
C LEU A 84 0.60 10.20 -16.35
N ASP A 85 -0.33 11.11 -16.08
CA ASP A 85 -0.10 12.19 -15.12
C ASP A 85 -0.12 11.63 -13.69
N PHE A 86 0.98 11.80 -12.97
CA PHE A 86 1.14 11.30 -11.60
C PHE A 86 0.08 11.88 -10.65
N ASP A 87 -0.16 13.19 -10.71
CA ASP A 87 -1.10 13.84 -9.81
C ASP A 87 -2.54 13.41 -10.12
N GLU A 88 -2.88 13.19 -11.40
CA GLU A 88 -4.18 12.66 -11.81
C GLU A 88 -4.41 11.21 -11.34
N VAL A 89 -3.36 10.40 -11.23
CA VAL A 89 -3.45 9.05 -10.66
C VAL A 89 -3.62 9.12 -9.16
N TYR A 90 -2.72 9.84 -8.48
CA TYR A 90 -2.64 9.83 -7.01
C TYR A 90 -3.76 10.61 -6.33
N LYS A 91 -4.37 11.60 -6.97
CA LYS A 91 -5.56 12.27 -6.43
C LYS A 91 -6.78 11.35 -6.26
N ARG A 92 -6.76 10.18 -6.93
CA ARG A 92 -7.81 9.16 -6.85
C ARG A 92 -7.52 8.08 -5.81
N THR A 93 -6.41 8.17 -5.10
CA THR A 93 -6.03 7.25 -4.04
C THR A 93 -6.39 7.83 -2.68
N ASN A 94 -6.71 6.96 -1.71
CA ASN A 94 -7.01 7.37 -0.36
C ASN A 94 -6.32 6.44 0.64
N THR A 95 -5.68 7.01 1.66
CA THR A 95 -5.11 6.28 2.80
C THR A 95 -5.71 6.71 4.13
N SER A 96 -6.56 7.75 4.14
CA SER A 96 -7.19 8.24 5.36
C SER A 96 -8.26 7.26 5.86
N TYR A 97 -8.19 6.91 7.15
CA TYR A 97 -9.23 6.14 7.82
C TYR A 97 -10.36 7.02 8.39
N LYS A 98 -10.19 8.33 8.39
CA LYS A 98 -11.12 9.30 8.96
C LYS A 98 -11.31 10.50 8.03
N PRO A 99 -11.77 10.28 6.78
CA PRO A 99 -12.11 11.39 5.91
C PRO A 99 -13.29 12.17 6.49
N ASP A 100 -13.40 13.45 6.16
CA ASP A 100 -14.58 14.24 6.50
C ASP A 100 -15.79 13.88 5.61
N ALA A 101 -16.89 14.58 5.81
CA ALA A 101 -18.13 14.35 5.05
C ALA A 101 -17.99 14.67 3.55
N ASP A 102 -17.03 15.50 3.17
CA ASP A 102 -16.72 15.86 1.78
C ASP A 102 -15.66 14.93 1.16
N GLY A 103 -15.18 13.93 1.90
CA GLY A 103 -14.17 12.96 1.47
C GLY A 103 -12.72 13.45 1.56
N LYS A 104 -12.48 14.61 2.21
CA LYS A 104 -11.12 15.11 2.42
C LYS A 104 -10.39 14.25 3.44
N SER A 105 -9.12 13.97 3.17
CA SER A 105 -8.27 13.17 4.05
C SER A 105 -7.98 13.90 5.37
N ASP A 106 -7.97 13.15 6.48
CA ASP A 106 -7.35 13.62 7.71
C ASP A 106 -5.81 13.65 7.54
N TYR A 107 -5.12 14.33 8.47
CA TYR A 107 -3.65 14.40 8.46
C TYR A 107 -3.03 13.99 9.80
N LYS A 108 -3.84 13.37 10.70
CA LYS A 108 -3.43 12.99 12.06
C LYS A 108 -3.36 11.48 12.29
N SER A 109 -4.06 10.67 11.49
CA SER A 109 -3.95 9.21 11.57
C SER A 109 -2.57 8.75 11.07
N ALA A 110 -2.06 7.65 11.61
CA ALA A 110 -0.74 7.13 11.26
C ALA A 110 -0.57 6.94 9.75
N SER A 111 -1.59 6.37 9.09
CA SER A 111 -1.57 6.15 7.63
C SER A 111 -1.48 7.45 6.82
N SER A 112 -2.14 8.53 7.29
CA SER A 112 -2.08 9.84 6.65
C SER A 112 -0.74 10.53 6.91
N VAL A 113 -0.21 10.43 8.13
CA VAL A 113 1.13 10.95 8.47
C VAL A 113 2.20 10.32 7.60
N GLU A 114 2.22 8.98 7.49
CA GLU A 114 3.17 8.27 6.62
C GLU A 114 3.03 8.67 5.13
N ARG A 115 1.81 8.87 4.66
CA ARG A 115 1.58 9.33 3.28
C ARG A 115 2.16 10.74 3.06
N ILE A 116 1.86 11.66 3.95
CA ILE A 116 2.35 13.05 3.86
C ILE A 116 3.88 13.05 3.93
N GLU A 117 4.48 12.29 4.86
CA GLU A 117 5.93 12.12 4.95
C GLU A 117 6.54 11.62 3.63
N ALA A 118 5.92 10.62 3.01
CA ALA A 118 6.39 10.07 1.75
C ALA A 118 6.36 11.11 0.61
N PHE A 119 5.29 11.92 0.52
CA PHE A 119 5.22 13.03 -0.43
C PHE A 119 6.24 14.13 -0.15
N LEU A 120 6.51 14.43 1.13
CA LEU A 120 7.57 15.38 1.51
C LEU A 120 8.96 14.87 1.11
N LYS A 121 9.25 13.59 1.32
CA LYS A 121 10.50 12.95 0.88
C LYS A 121 10.66 12.97 -0.66
N LEU A 122 9.55 12.88 -1.39
CA LEU A 122 9.54 12.97 -2.86
C LEU A 122 9.65 14.41 -3.39
N ASP A 123 9.67 15.39 -2.48
CA ASP A 123 9.63 16.83 -2.81
C ASP A 123 8.41 17.21 -3.67
N ARG A 124 7.27 16.61 -3.36
CA ARG A 124 5.99 16.86 -4.05
C ARG A 124 4.89 17.25 -3.06
N LYS A 125 3.93 18.02 -3.56
CA LYS A 125 2.64 18.18 -2.91
C LYS A 125 1.78 16.94 -3.17
N ASP A 126 1.13 16.41 -2.12
CA ASP A 126 0.13 15.37 -2.31
C ASP A 126 -1.11 15.95 -3.04
N PRO A 127 -1.56 15.35 -4.14
CA PRO A 127 -2.68 15.87 -4.91
C PRO A 127 -4.06 15.62 -4.27
N VAL A 128 -4.17 14.85 -3.18
CA VAL A 128 -5.45 14.69 -2.47
C VAL A 128 -5.77 15.93 -1.64
N GLU A 129 -7.06 16.14 -1.40
CA GLU A 129 -7.50 17.21 -0.52
C GLU A 129 -7.40 16.80 0.94
N TYR A 130 -6.86 17.67 1.78
CA TYR A 130 -6.78 17.52 3.22
C TYR A 130 -7.76 18.43 3.95
N ILE A 131 -8.31 17.95 5.06
CA ILE A 131 -9.00 18.80 6.03
C ILE A 131 -8.03 19.91 6.43
N ASP A 132 -8.47 21.16 6.45
CA ASP A 132 -7.66 22.36 6.71
C ASP A 132 -6.54 22.64 5.67
N GLY A 133 -6.50 21.90 4.56
CA GLY A 133 -5.60 22.11 3.43
C GLY A 133 -4.21 21.52 3.60
N TRP A 134 -3.47 21.49 2.48
CA TRP A 134 -2.13 20.88 2.40
C TRP A 134 -1.09 21.53 3.31
N GLU A 135 -1.06 22.87 3.39
CA GLU A 135 -0.02 23.54 4.19
C GLU A 135 -0.16 23.23 5.69
N THR A 136 -1.40 23.14 6.19
CA THR A 136 -1.67 22.73 7.57
C THR A 136 -1.25 21.26 7.81
N ALA A 137 -1.60 20.38 6.90
CA ALA A 137 -1.22 18.96 6.97
C ALA A 137 0.31 18.78 6.94
N LYS A 138 0.99 19.46 6.02
CA LYS A 138 2.46 19.49 5.89
C LYS A 138 3.12 19.98 7.17
N GLN A 139 2.67 21.12 7.70
CA GLN A 139 3.24 21.70 8.92
C GLN A 139 3.11 20.72 10.09
N HIS A 140 1.92 20.14 10.29
CA HIS A 140 1.67 19.18 11.37
C HIS A 140 2.63 18.00 11.32
N VAL A 141 2.81 17.40 10.14
CA VAL A 141 3.71 16.23 9.98
C VAL A 141 5.17 16.64 10.16
N THR A 142 5.59 17.79 9.63
CA THR A 142 6.96 18.29 9.81
C THR A 142 7.29 18.51 11.30
N GLU A 143 6.37 19.09 12.06
CA GLU A 143 6.54 19.27 13.50
C GLU A 143 6.55 17.94 14.27
N LEU A 144 5.74 16.98 13.85
CA LEU A 144 5.70 15.65 14.45
C LEU A 144 7.03 14.92 14.24
N LEU A 145 7.56 14.93 13.02
CA LEU A 145 8.83 14.28 12.69
C LEU A 145 10.01 14.94 13.45
N ALA A 146 10.01 16.27 13.59
CA ALA A 146 11.05 16.97 14.34
C ALA A 146 11.07 16.64 15.85
N LYS A 147 9.94 16.19 16.43
CA LYS A 147 9.88 15.77 17.84
C LYS A 147 10.37 14.34 18.06
N HIS A 148 10.48 13.53 17.02
CA HIS A 148 10.88 12.13 17.09
C HIS A 148 12.25 11.87 16.45
N ALA A 149 12.89 12.89 15.89
CA ALA A 149 14.26 12.84 15.40
C ALA A 149 15.27 13.08 16.54
#